data_84f12e2aa2e11c07a06a91fa9560f2fd
#
_entry.id   84f12e2aa2e11c07a06a91fa9560f2fd
#
_cell.length_a   1.000
_cell.length_b   1.000
_cell.length_c   1.000
_cell.angle_alpha   90.00
_cell.angle_beta   90.00
_cell.angle_gamma   90.00
#
_symmetry.space_group_name_H-M   'P 1'
#
loop_
_entity.id
_entity.type
_entity.pdbx_description
1 polymer ?
#
loop_
_entity_poly.entity_id
_entity_poly.type
_entity_poly.pdbx_seq_one_letter_code
_entity_poly.pdbx_strand_id
1 'polypeptide(L)'
;MTTHARLSALVAAAVAGVFAFWGGWARRWMSDDGLIVLRTVRNLLAGNGPVFNAGERVEANTSTLWQYLITAFGWLTGARLEDVAMWLALLCTVAAAALATYSTGRFWGGVGPVIPLGIIIYLALPPARDFATSGLEWGLSLLWIAVWWAALVAWARPLRHRAP
;
A
#
# COMPACT_ATOMS: atom_id res chain seq x y z
N MET A 1 13.08 21.36 -11.09
CA MET A 1 11.66 21.51 -10.69
C MET A 1 11.56 22.82 -9.93
N THR A 2 10.70 23.73 -10.36
CA THR A 2 10.46 25.01 -9.66
C THR A 2 9.75 24.77 -8.32
N THR A 3 9.82 25.73 -7.40
CA THR A 3 9.15 25.65 -6.09
C THR A 3 7.63 25.43 -6.26
N HIS A 4 7.01 26.13 -7.21
CA HIS A 4 5.58 25.97 -7.51
C HIS A 4 5.22 24.57 -8.01
N ALA A 5 6.01 23.99 -8.91
CA ALA A 5 5.78 22.63 -9.41
C ALA A 5 5.95 21.57 -8.30
N ARG A 6 6.90 21.79 -7.38
CA ARG A 6 7.08 20.92 -6.22
C ARG A 6 5.90 21.00 -5.26
N LEU A 7 5.42 22.19 -4.97
CA LEU A 7 4.26 22.39 -4.11
C LEU A 7 3.00 21.76 -4.71
N SER A 8 2.76 21.96 -6.01
CA SER A 8 1.64 21.34 -6.73
C SER A 8 1.68 19.80 -6.63
N ALA A 9 2.86 19.19 -6.83
CA ALA A 9 3.01 17.74 -6.71
C ALA A 9 2.78 17.24 -5.27
N LEU A 10 3.22 17.98 -4.25
CA LEU A 10 2.98 17.65 -2.85
C LEU A 10 1.50 17.76 -2.48
N VAL A 11 0.82 18.82 -2.92
CA VAL A 11 -0.62 19.00 -2.70
C VAL A 11 -1.41 17.87 -3.36
N ALA A 12 -1.10 17.55 -4.63
CA ALA A 12 -1.75 16.46 -5.34
C ALA A 12 -1.51 15.11 -4.65
N ALA A 13 -0.30 14.85 -4.13
CA ALA A 13 0.01 13.65 -3.38
C ALA A 13 -0.76 13.57 -2.05
N ALA A 14 -0.86 14.68 -1.32
CA ALA A 14 -1.64 14.75 -0.09
C ALA A 14 -3.13 14.48 -0.36
N VAL A 15 -3.69 15.11 -1.39
CA VAL A 15 -5.08 14.88 -1.81
C VAL A 15 -5.31 13.42 -2.19
N ALA A 16 -4.41 12.83 -2.98
CA ALA A 16 -4.48 11.40 -3.35
C ALA A 16 -4.46 10.48 -2.11
N GLY A 17 -3.58 10.77 -1.15
CA GLY A 17 -3.50 10.03 0.11
C GLY A 17 -4.78 10.14 0.95
N VAL A 18 -5.35 11.35 1.07
CA VAL A 18 -6.61 11.59 1.80
C VAL A 18 -7.77 10.83 1.16
N PHE A 19 -7.89 10.86 -0.17
CA PHE A 19 -8.94 10.11 -0.87
C PHE A 19 -8.75 8.60 -0.75
N ALA A 20 -7.50 8.10 -0.81
CA ALA A 20 -7.21 6.69 -0.60
C ALA A 20 -7.59 6.26 0.82
N PHE A 21 -7.23 7.06 1.83
CA PHE A 21 -7.61 6.82 3.22
C PHE A 21 -9.13 6.78 3.38
N TRP A 22 -9.80 7.84 2.94
CA TRP A 22 -11.25 7.94 3.07
C TRP A 22 -11.99 6.80 2.35
N GLY A 23 -11.59 6.51 1.11
CA GLY A 23 -12.20 5.43 0.32
C GLY A 23 -12.05 4.06 0.95
N GLY A 24 -10.84 3.72 1.43
CA GLY A 24 -10.58 2.45 2.10
C GLY A 24 -11.23 2.38 3.48
N TRP A 25 -11.18 3.47 4.27
CA TRP A 25 -11.80 3.52 5.59
C TRP A 25 -13.32 3.43 5.57
N ALA A 26 -13.98 4.12 4.64
CA ALA A 26 -15.43 4.11 4.50
C ALA A 26 -15.98 2.72 4.08
N ARG A 27 -15.15 1.92 3.43
CA ARG A 27 -15.52 0.57 2.94
C ARG A 27 -14.72 -0.54 3.62
N ARG A 28 -14.20 -0.27 4.83
CA ARG A 28 -13.37 -1.23 5.55
C ARG A 28 -14.13 -2.51 5.88
N TRP A 29 -13.45 -3.63 5.63
CA TRP A 29 -13.93 -4.97 5.93
C TRP A 29 -12.75 -5.93 5.98
N MET A 30 -12.99 -7.16 6.41
CA MET A 30 -12.01 -8.24 6.40
C MET A 30 -12.55 -9.38 5.56
N SER A 31 -11.75 -9.86 4.59
CA SER A 31 -12.11 -11.01 3.78
C SER A 31 -11.86 -12.32 4.54
N ASP A 32 -12.53 -13.39 4.11
CA ASP A 32 -12.27 -14.74 4.55
C ASP A 32 -10.83 -15.19 4.24
N ASP A 33 -10.31 -14.88 3.06
CA ASP A 33 -8.91 -15.11 2.71
C ASP A 33 -7.95 -14.35 3.64
N GLY A 34 -8.27 -13.11 4.02
CA GLY A 34 -7.52 -12.37 5.01
C GLY A 34 -7.50 -13.08 6.38
N LEU A 35 -8.62 -13.70 6.78
CA LEU A 35 -8.69 -14.49 8.01
C LEU A 35 -7.85 -15.75 7.95
N ILE A 36 -7.66 -16.36 6.77
CA ILE A 36 -6.73 -17.49 6.56
C ILE A 36 -5.30 -17.06 6.89
N VAL A 37 -4.86 -15.89 6.37
CA VAL A 37 -3.56 -15.32 6.70
C VAL A 37 -3.42 -15.08 8.21
N LEU A 38 -4.44 -14.48 8.85
CA LEU A 38 -4.40 -14.20 10.28
C LEU A 38 -4.37 -15.47 11.14
N ARG A 39 -4.98 -16.56 10.69
CA ARG A 39 -4.88 -17.86 11.38
C ARG A 39 -3.44 -18.37 11.39
N THR A 40 -2.73 -18.26 10.28
CA THR A 40 -1.31 -18.62 10.20
C THR A 40 -0.46 -17.72 11.10
N VAL A 41 -0.76 -16.41 11.15
CA VAL A 41 -0.09 -15.46 12.06
C VAL A 41 -0.32 -15.85 13.55
N ARG A 42 -1.53 -16.24 13.92
CA ARG A 42 -1.82 -16.71 15.29
C ARG A 42 -1.00 -17.94 15.66
N ASN A 43 -0.86 -18.88 14.73
CA ASN A 43 -0.01 -20.06 14.96
C ASN A 43 1.47 -19.71 15.08
N LEU A 44 1.97 -18.74 14.28
CA LEU A 44 3.34 -18.22 14.42
C LEU A 44 3.57 -17.61 15.81
N LEU A 45 2.65 -16.76 16.27
CA LEU A 45 2.74 -16.11 17.59
C LEU A 45 2.61 -17.10 18.75
N ALA A 46 1.88 -18.21 18.55
CA ALA A 46 1.76 -19.30 19.52
C ALA A 46 2.93 -20.30 19.51
N GLY A 47 3.93 -20.10 18.63
CA GLY A 47 5.09 -20.99 18.51
C GLY A 47 4.84 -22.28 17.72
N ASN A 48 3.68 -22.44 17.08
CA ASN A 48 3.35 -23.61 16.26
C ASN A 48 3.99 -23.58 14.85
N GLY A 49 4.65 -22.47 14.48
CA GLY A 49 5.20 -22.24 13.16
C GLY A 49 4.19 -21.67 12.15
N PRO A 50 4.61 -21.48 10.88
CA PRO A 50 3.79 -20.89 9.81
C PRO A 50 2.80 -21.93 9.24
N VAL A 51 1.89 -22.41 10.06
CA VAL A 51 0.92 -23.47 9.73
C VAL A 51 -0.51 -22.98 9.90
N PHE A 52 -1.43 -23.52 9.12
CA PHE A 52 -2.86 -23.21 9.26
C PHE A 52 -3.49 -23.93 10.45
N ASN A 53 -3.20 -25.23 10.62
CA ASN A 53 -3.56 -26.03 11.80
C ASN A 53 -2.29 -26.50 12.50
N ALA A 54 -2.28 -26.44 13.83
CA ALA A 54 -1.18 -26.98 14.63
C ALA A 54 -1.04 -28.50 14.39
N GLY A 55 0.20 -28.96 14.14
CA GLY A 55 0.49 -30.33 13.85
C GLY A 55 0.33 -30.78 12.39
N GLU A 56 -0.19 -29.92 11.52
CA GLU A 56 -0.31 -30.18 10.08
C GLU A 56 0.65 -29.29 9.29
N ARG A 57 1.35 -29.85 8.32
CA ARG A 57 2.22 -29.10 7.42
C ARG A 57 1.50 -28.85 6.09
N VAL A 58 0.53 -27.92 6.10
CA VAL A 58 -0.21 -27.51 4.92
C VAL A 58 0.13 -26.04 4.63
N GLU A 59 0.52 -25.75 3.40
CA GLU A 59 0.71 -24.37 2.94
C GLU A 59 -0.66 -23.76 2.67
N ALA A 60 -1.02 -22.76 3.46
CA ALA A 60 -2.30 -22.07 3.35
C ALA A 60 -2.13 -20.56 3.07
N ASN A 61 -0.89 -20.09 2.95
CA ASN A 61 -0.61 -18.66 2.78
C ASN A 61 0.48 -18.44 1.73
N THR A 62 0.15 -17.71 0.67
CA THR A 62 1.04 -17.39 -0.44
C THR A 62 1.83 -16.09 -0.24
N SER A 63 1.46 -15.26 0.73
CA SER A 63 2.04 -13.93 0.97
C SER A 63 2.94 -13.91 2.20
N THR A 64 4.11 -14.52 2.08
CA THR A 64 5.07 -14.71 3.18
C THR A 64 5.49 -13.38 3.82
N LEU A 65 5.85 -12.37 3.04
CA LEU A 65 6.27 -11.07 3.59
C LEU A 65 5.14 -10.41 4.38
N TRP A 66 3.91 -10.44 3.85
CA TRP A 66 2.74 -9.89 4.50
C TRP A 66 2.46 -10.55 5.85
N GLN A 67 2.48 -11.88 5.88
CA GLN A 67 2.33 -12.68 7.08
C GLN A 67 3.33 -12.28 8.17
N TYR A 68 4.62 -12.15 7.83
CA TYR A 68 5.65 -11.78 8.81
C TYR A 68 5.56 -10.32 9.26
N LEU A 69 5.12 -9.40 8.39
CA LEU A 69 4.83 -8.02 8.79
C LEU A 69 3.71 -7.98 9.83
N ILE A 70 2.58 -8.65 9.57
CA ILE A 70 1.48 -8.71 10.55
C ILE A 70 1.95 -9.36 11.85
N THR A 71 2.74 -10.45 11.77
CA THR A 71 3.30 -11.12 12.95
C THR A 71 4.17 -10.16 13.77
N ALA A 72 5.08 -9.43 13.13
CA ALA A 72 5.97 -8.49 13.81
C ALA A 72 5.20 -7.35 14.50
N PHE A 73 4.27 -6.72 13.78
CA PHE A 73 3.46 -5.64 14.36
C PHE A 73 2.46 -6.14 15.40
N GLY A 74 1.87 -7.32 15.22
CA GLY A 74 1.01 -7.97 16.21
C GLY A 74 1.75 -8.27 17.50
N TRP A 75 2.97 -8.81 17.39
CA TRP A 75 3.84 -9.07 18.54
C TRP A 75 4.26 -7.79 19.28
N LEU A 76 4.64 -6.75 18.51
CA LEU A 76 5.07 -5.47 19.09
C LEU A 76 3.96 -4.70 19.80
N THR A 77 2.76 -4.75 19.27
CA THR A 77 1.65 -3.92 19.75
C THR A 77 0.72 -4.64 20.70
N GLY A 78 0.65 -5.97 20.63
CA GLY A 78 -0.37 -6.77 21.33
C GLY A 78 -1.81 -6.50 20.86
N ALA A 79 -1.97 -5.75 19.75
CA ALA A 79 -3.28 -5.40 19.22
C ALA A 79 -3.93 -6.60 18.52
N ARG A 80 -5.24 -6.49 18.27
CA ARG A 80 -5.97 -7.50 17.49
C ARG A 80 -5.37 -7.60 16.09
N LEU A 81 -5.12 -8.81 15.63
CA LEU A 81 -4.46 -9.03 14.33
C LEU A 81 -5.28 -8.48 13.15
N GLU A 82 -6.59 -8.50 13.27
CA GLU A 82 -7.51 -7.89 12.30
C GLU A 82 -7.24 -6.39 12.16
N ASP A 83 -7.08 -5.69 13.28
CA ASP A 83 -6.79 -4.24 13.29
C ASP A 83 -5.38 -3.97 12.73
N VAL A 84 -4.40 -4.78 13.11
CA VAL A 84 -3.02 -4.68 12.60
C VAL A 84 -3.00 -4.83 11.08
N ALA A 85 -3.62 -5.88 10.54
CA ALA A 85 -3.68 -6.14 9.11
C ALA A 85 -4.40 -5.01 8.36
N MET A 86 -5.55 -4.58 8.87
CA MET A 86 -6.35 -3.49 8.30
C MET A 86 -5.53 -2.17 8.22
N TRP A 87 -4.90 -1.79 9.34
CA TRP A 87 -4.13 -0.54 9.38
C TRP A 87 -2.87 -0.61 8.51
N LEU A 88 -2.15 -1.71 8.51
CA LEU A 88 -0.99 -1.88 7.64
C LEU A 88 -1.38 -1.79 6.16
N ALA A 89 -2.44 -2.49 5.74
CA ALA A 89 -2.93 -2.46 4.37
C ALA A 89 -3.38 -1.07 3.95
N LEU A 90 -4.14 -0.38 4.81
CA LEU A 90 -4.62 0.98 4.55
C LEU A 90 -3.47 1.98 4.45
N LEU A 91 -2.52 1.95 5.39
CA LEU A 91 -1.36 2.84 5.39
C LEU A 91 -0.47 2.60 4.16
N CYS A 92 -0.25 1.34 3.78
CA CYS A 92 0.47 1.01 2.54
C CYS A 92 -0.25 1.56 1.30
N THR A 93 -1.57 1.43 1.23
CA THR A 93 -2.37 1.97 0.12
C THR A 93 -2.29 3.50 0.05
N VAL A 94 -2.40 4.19 1.18
CA VAL A 94 -2.25 5.65 1.28
C VAL A 94 -0.86 6.09 0.84
N ALA A 95 0.18 5.42 1.34
CA ALA A 95 1.56 5.70 0.98
C ALA A 95 1.81 5.46 -0.52
N ALA A 96 1.26 4.38 -1.08
CA ALA A 96 1.34 4.08 -2.50
C ALA A 96 0.70 5.19 -3.36
N ALA A 97 -0.52 5.61 -3.02
CA ALA A 97 -1.24 6.66 -3.72
C ALA A 97 -0.48 8.00 -3.70
N ALA A 98 0.01 8.38 -2.52
CA ALA A 98 0.77 9.61 -2.35
C ALA A 98 2.12 9.56 -3.10
N LEU A 99 2.88 8.47 -2.94
CA LEU A 99 4.21 8.30 -3.56
C LEU A 99 4.12 8.26 -5.09
N ALA A 100 3.17 7.49 -5.63
CA ALA A 100 2.97 7.38 -7.08
C ALA A 100 2.58 8.74 -7.68
N THR A 101 1.65 9.47 -7.04
CA THR A 101 1.23 10.80 -7.48
C THR A 101 2.38 11.81 -7.42
N TYR A 102 3.12 11.85 -6.32
CA TYR A 102 4.27 12.73 -6.18
C TYR A 102 5.34 12.44 -7.23
N SER A 103 5.66 11.18 -7.44
CA SER A 103 6.67 10.75 -8.42
C SER A 103 6.27 11.09 -9.85
N THR A 104 4.98 10.93 -10.19
CA THR A 104 4.42 11.34 -11.49
C THR A 104 4.55 12.85 -11.69
N GLY A 105 4.23 13.66 -10.68
CA GLY A 105 4.42 15.10 -10.73
C GLY A 105 5.89 15.50 -10.92
N ARG A 106 6.80 14.79 -10.27
CA ARG A 106 8.25 14.95 -10.48
C ARG A 106 8.70 14.57 -11.89
N PHE A 107 8.13 13.52 -12.45
CA PHE A 107 8.45 13.06 -13.81
C PHE A 107 7.95 14.05 -14.86
N TRP A 108 6.74 14.55 -14.70
CA TRP A 108 6.16 15.54 -15.61
C TRP A 108 6.98 16.84 -15.66
N GLY A 109 7.38 17.36 -14.51
CA GLY A 109 8.28 18.52 -14.40
C GLY A 109 7.70 19.84 -14.88
N GLY A 110 6.44 19.89 -15.30
CA GLY A 110 5.76 21.07 -15.80
C GLY A 110 5.44 22.09 -14.72
N VAL A 111 5.08 23.32 -15.14
CA VAL A 111 4.70 24.44 -14.25
C VAL A 111 3.20 24.46 -13.90
N GLY A 112 2.41 23.59 -14.51
CA GLY A 112 0.97 23.50 -14.29
C GLY A 112 0.57 22.64 -13.09
N PRO A 113 -0.73 22.60 -12.75
CA PRO A 113 -1.24 21.75 -11.69
C PRO A 113 -1.07 20.27 -12.04
N VAL A 114 -0.68 19.49 -11.04
CA VAL A 114 -0.61 18.03 -11.16
C VAL A 114 -2.00 17.45 -10.85
N ILE A 115 -2.62 16.83 -11.84
CA ILE A 115 -3.90 16.14 -11.67
C ILE A 115 -3.62 14.64 -11.61
N PRO A 116 -3.90 13.97 -10.48
CA PRO A 116 -3.59 12.55 -10.29
C PRO A 116 -4.65 11.64 -10.94
N LEU A 117 -4.82 11.73 -12.27
CA LEU A 117 -5.86 10.98 -13.00
C LEU A 117 -5.81 9.47 -12.74
N GLY A 118 -4.62 8.89 -12.69
CA GLY A 118 -4.46 7.45 -12.44
C GLY A 118 -5.03 7.02 -11.08
N ILE A 119 -4.77 7.82 -10.03
CA ILE A 119 -5.33 7.51 -8.71
C ILE A 119 -6.82 7.80 -8.62
N ILE A 120 -7.31 8.82 -9.34
CA ILE A 120 -8.74 9.12 -9.42
C ILE A 120 -9.47 7.93 -10.07
N ILE A 121 -8.97 7.43 -11.20
CA ILE A 121 -9.54 6.27 -11.89
C ILE A 121 -9.48 5.04 -10.98
N TYR A 122 -8.33 4.77 -10.35
CA TYR A 122 -8.15 3.65 -9.44
C TYR A 122 -9.17 3.70 -8.30
N LEU A 123 -9.32 4.83 -7.63
CA LEU A 123 -10.24 4.99 -6.50
C LEU A 123 -11.72 5.08 -6.92
N ALA A 124 -12.03 5.34 -8.19
CA ALA A 124 -13.38 5.24 -8.72
C ALA A 124 -13.88 3.79 -8.78
N LEU A 125 -12.96 2.82 -8.87
CA LEU A 125 -13.31 1.39 -8.90
C LEU A 125 -13.65 0.90 -7.48
N PRO A 126 -14.87 0.36 -7.23
CA PRO A 126 -15.25 -0.16 -5.93
C PRO A 126 -14.27 -1.20 -5.38
N PRO A 127 -13.80 -2.21 -6.15
CA PRO A 127 -12.85 -3.20 -5.65
C PRO A 127 -11.55 -2.59 -5.11
N ALA A 128 -11.04 -1.52 -5.73
CA ALA A 128 -9.81 -0.86 -5.28
C ALA A 128 -9.92 -0.32 -3.85
N ARG A 129 -11.08 0.18 -3.47
CA ARG A 129 -11.37 0.68 -2.12
C ARG A 129 -11.67 -0.45 -1.15
N ASP A 130 -12.39 -1.47 -1.61
CA ASP A 130 -12.78 -2.62 -0.80
C ASP A 130 -11.53 -3.42 -0.38
N PHE A 131 -10.64 -3.71 -1.33
CA PHE A 131 -9.42 -4.47 -1.04
C PHE A 131 -8.35 -3.69 -0.25
N ALA A 132 -8.50 -2.38 -0.09
CA ALA A 132 -7.57 -1.56 0.70
C ALA A 132 -7.47 -2.00 2.18
N THR A 133 -8.47 -2.72 2.70
CA THR A 133 -8.54 -3.17 4.11
C THR A 133 -8.89 -4.63 4.26
N SER A 134 -8.93 -5.39 3.18
CA SER A 134 -9.40 -6.79 3.15
C SER A 134 -8.60 -7.79 4.00
N GLY A 135 -7.48 -7.39 4.57
CA GLY A 135 -6.56 -8.27 5.30
C GLY A 135 -5.50 -8.93 4.42
N LEU A 136 -5.60 -8.74 3.10
CA LEU A 136 -4.62 -9.22 2.13
C LEU A 136 -3.50 -8.20 1.89
N GLU A 137 -2.45 -8.62 1.21
CA GLU A 137 -1.25 -7.83 0.88
C GLU A 137 -1.44 -6.78 -0.21
N TRP A 138 -2.67 -6.50 -0.61
CA TRP A 138 -2.98 -5.59 -1.72
C TRP A 138 -2.31 -4.22 -1.57
N GLY A 139 -2.43 -3.61 -0.40
CA GLY A 139 -1.79 -2.33 -0.11
C GLY A 139 -0.27 -2.39 -0.17
N LEU A 140 0.33 -3.47 0.32
CA LEU A 140 1.78 -3.70 0.25
C LEU A 140 2.27 -3.84 -1.19
N SER A 141 1.54 -4.56 -2.03
CA SER A 141 1.84 -4.73 -3.45
C SER A 141 1.79 -3.40 -4.20
N LEU A 142 0.77 -2.58 -3.92
CA LEU A 142 0.66 -1.23 -4.48
C LEU A 142 1.82 -0.33 -4.05
N LEU A 143 2.20 -0.39 -2.77
CA LEU A 143 3.33 0.38 -2.26
C LEU A 143 4.64 -0.04 -2.93
N TRP A 144 4.84 -1.33 -3.14
CA TRP A 144 6.00 -1.85 -3.84
C TRP A 144 6.08 -1.32 -5.28
N ILE A 145 4.98 -1.34 -6.01
CA ILE A 145 4.87 -0.78 -7.37
C ILE A 145 5.17 0.73 -7.35
N ALA A 146 4.64 1.46 -6.37
CA ALA A 146 4.88 2.89 -6.24
C ALA A 146 6.34 3.23 -5.93
N VAL A 147 7.03 2.40 -5.12
CA VAL A 147 8.47 2.52 -4.85
C VAL A 147 9.28 2.30 -6.13
N TRP A 148 8.96 1.26 -6.90
CA TRP A 148 9.60 1.01 -8.19
C TRP A 148 9.39 2.18 -9.16
N TRP A 149 8.17 2.70 -9.23
CA TRP A 149 7.88 3.89 -10.04
C TRP A 149 8.71 5.09 -9.60
N ALA A 150 8.80 5.35 -8.31
CA ALA A 150 9.60 6.44 -7.77
C ALA A 150 11.10 6.28 -8.11
N ALA A 151 11.63 5.06 -8.02
CA ALA A 151 13.00 4.75 -8.38
C ALA A 151 13.27 4.96 -9.89
N LEU A 152 12.36 4.50 -10.76
CA LEU A 152 12.43 4.72 -12.20
C LEU A 152 12.41 6.21 -12.55
N VAL A 153 11.53 6.98 -11.91
CA VAL A 153 11.49 8.44 -12.10
C VAL A 153 12.78 9.10 -11.64
N ALA A 154 13.34 8.68 -10.53
CA ALA A 154 14.61 9.21 -10.02
C ALA A 154 15.76 8.92 -11.00
N TRP A 155 15.79 7.74 -11.57
CA TRP A 155 16.80 7.32 -12.58
C TRP A 155 16.61 8.05 -13.91
N ALA A 156 15.39 8.20 -14.41
CA ALA A 156 15.12 8.75 -15.74
C ALA A 156 15.29 10.29 -15.81
N ARG A 157 15.09 11.02 -14.70
CA ARG A 157 15.14 12.50 -14.70
C ARG A 157 16.47 13.10 -15.13
N PRO A 158 17.64 12.64 -14.69
CA PRO A 158 18.92 13.16 -15.15
C PRO A 158 19.13 12.98 -16.67
N LEU A 159 18.57 11.91 -17.24
CA LEU A 159 18.70 11.59 -18.67
C LEU A 159 17.90 12.58 -19.54
N ARG A 160 16.71 13.01 -19.10
CA ARG A 160 15.90 14.03 -19.80
C ARG A 160 16.56 15.40 -19.87
N HIS A 161 17.39 15.75 -18.89
CA HIS A 161 18.11 17.03 -18.89
C HIS A 161 19.40 16.98 -19.73
N ARG A 162 19.81 15.82 -20.22
CA ARG A 162 21.00 15.63 -21.07
C ARG A 162 20.66 15.39 -22.54
N ALA A 163 19.39 15.21 -22.87
CA ALA A 163 18.95 15.16 -24.26
C ALA A 163 19.00 16.58 -24.85
N PRO A 164 19.64 16.76 -26.04
CA PRO A 164 19.76 18.05 -26.70
C PRO A 164 18.40 18.59 -27.15
#